data_0ff31f91483d29e8186c50fb6f53c385
#
_entry.id   0ff31f91483d29e8186c50fb6f53c385
#
_cell.length_a   1.000
_cell.length_b   1.000
_cell.length_c   1.000
_cell.angle_alpha   90.00
_cell.angle_beta   90.00
_cell.angle_gamma   90.00
#
_symmetry.space_group_name_H-M   'P 1'
#
loop_
_entity.id
_entity.type
_entity.pdbx_description
1 polymer ?
#
loop_
_entity_poly.entity_id
_entity_poly.type
_entity_poly.pdbx_seq_one_letter_code
_entity_poly.pdbx_strand_id
1 'polypeptide(L)'
;MEGVIAANLAAVRRRIDAAAEAAGRAPNSVTLVAVSKTHPAASVRDALAAGHRVFGENRVQEAQAKYPALREAFPDLALHLIGPLQTNKVRDAVALCDVIETVDRPRLAEALAREMERSGRRPPCLIEVNTGEEPQKSGVFPTVADDFIIECRDRIGLPIMGLMCVPPLDEEPALHFALLREIARRSGLGLLSMGMSADFEKAIRFGATHVRVGTAIFGARGEG
;
A
#
# COMPACT_ATOMS: atom_id res chain seq x y z
N MET A 1 5.29 8.34 -24.76
CA MET A 1 5.05 7.49 -23.57
C MET A 1 3.73 7.85 -22.85
N GLU A 2 3.32 9.12 -22.86
CA GLU A 2 2.06 9.58 -22.22
C GLU A 2 0.83 8.74 -22.55
N GLY A 3 0.61 8.43 -23.84
CA GLY A 3 -0.56 7.63 -24.25
C GLY A 3 -0.57 6.18 -23.74
N VAL A 4 0.60 5.58 -23.52
CA VAL A 4 0.70 4.17 -23.09
C VAL A 4 0.32 4.02 -21.61
N ILE A 5 0.85 4.89 -20.74
CA ILE A 5 0.53 4.85 -19.30
C ILE A 5 -0.97 5.12 -19.08
N ALA A 6 -1.52 6.11 -19.78
CA ALA A 6 -2.96 6.41 -19.71
C ALA A 6 -3.84 5.22 -20.16
N ALA A 7 -3.47 4.58 -21.27
CA ALA A 7 -4.18 3.40 -21.76
C ALA A 7 -4.09 2.22 -20.78
N ASN A 8 -2.91 1.97 -20.22
CA ASN A 8 -2.68 0.93 -19.22
C ASN A 8 -3.48 1.18 -17.94
N LEU A 9 -3.49 2.42 -17.42
CA LEU A 9 -4.29 2.81 -16.26
C LEU A 9 -5.77 2.56 -16.51
N ALA A 10 -6.29 2.97 -17.67
CA ALA A 10 -7.67 2.74 -18.04
C ALA A 10 -8.01 1.24 -18.14
N ALA A 11 -7.09 0.43 -18.69
CA ALA A 11 -7.25 -1.01 -18.75
C ALA A 11 -7.29 -1.67 -17.37
N VAL A 12 -6.35 -1.28 -16.48
CA VAL A 12 -6.30 -1.79 -15.10
C VAL A 12 -7.55 -1.39 -14.33
N ARG A 13 -8.02 -0.14 -14.44
CA ARG A 13 -9.24 0.32 -13.76
C ARG A 13 -10.47 -0.48 -14.20
N ARG A 14 -10.65 -0.70 -15.51
CA ARG A 14 -11.76 -1.55 -16.01
C ARG A 14 -11.73 -2.96 -15.41
N ARG A 15 -10.54 -3.56 -15.28
CA ARG A 15 -10.39 -4.89 -14.65
C ARG A 15 -10.74 -4.87 -13.17
N ILE A 16 -10.34 -3.82 -12.45
CA ILE A 16 -10.69 -3.62 -11.04
C ILE A 16 -12.20 -3.49 -10.87
N ASP A 17 -12.84 -2.65 -11.67
CA ASP A 17 -14.29 -2.42 -11.59
C ASP A 17 -15.08 -3.70 -11.93
N ALA A 18 -14.69 -4.41 -12.98
CA ALA A 18 -15.30 -5.68 -13.33
C ALA A 18 -15.14 -6.75 -12.22
N ALA A 19 -13.98 -6.81 -11.57
CA ALA A 19 -13.75 -7.72 -10.45
C ALA A 19 -14.58 -7.34 -9.20
N ALA A 20 -14.74 -6.03 -8.95
CA ALA A 20 -15.59 -5.53 -7.86
C ALA A 20 -17.07 -5.88 -8.11
N GLU A 21 -17.59 -5.62 -9.31
CA GLU A 21 -18.95 -5.97 -9.72
C GLU A 21 -19.21 -7.48 -9.60
N ALA A 22 -18.27 -8.31 -10.08
CA ALA A 22 -18.35 -9.76 -9.96
C ALA A 22 -18.33 -10.26 -8.50
N ALA A 23 -17.80 -9.45 -7.58
CA ALA A 23 -17.83 -9.69 -6.13
C ALA A 23 -19.04 -9.04 -5.43
N GLY A 24 -20.02 -8.53 -6.17
CA GLY A 24 -21.20 -7.85 -5.62
C GLY A 24 -20.88 -6.49 -4.97
N ARG A 25 -19.78 -5.85 -5.37
CA ARG A 25 -19.34 -4.54 -4.85
C ARG A 25 -19.56 -3.45 -5.90
N ALA A 26 -19.71 -2.23 -5.43
CA ALA A 26 -19.85 -1.08 -6.33
C ALA A 26 -18.57 -0.88 -7.17
N PRO A 27 -18.67 -0.47 -8.44
CA PRO A 27 -17.55 0.09 -9.19
C PRO A 27 -16.90 1.22 -8.40
N ASN A 28 -15.61 1.43 -8.57
CA ASN A 28 -14.81 2.40 -7.81
C ASN A 28 -14.71 2.14 -6.29
N SER A 29 -15.20 1.01 -5.76
CA SER A 29 -15.06 0.64 -4.34
C SER A 29 -13.64 0.19 -3.95
N VAL A 30 -12.75 0.05 -4.94
CA VAL A 30 -11.38 -0.40 -4.75
C VAL A 30 -10.41 0.69 -5.20
N THR A 31 -9.52 1.08 -4.31
CA THR A 31 -8.47 2.04 -4.60
C THR A 31 -7.31 1.35 -5.34
N LEU A 32 -6.97 1.90 -6.51
CA LEU A 32 -5.75 1.52 -7.22
C LEU A 32 -4.57 2.33 -6.69
N VAL A 33 -3.59 1.67 -6.10
CA VAL A 33 -2.28 2.23 -5.76
C VAL A 33 -1.33 1.92 -6.92
N ALA A 34 -0.98 2.94 -7.72
CA ALA A 34 -0.03 2.81 -8.83
C ALA A 34 1.40 2.75 -8.29
N VAL A 35 2.04 1.60 -8.39
CA VAL A 35 3.38 1.35 -7.83
C VAL A 35 4.46 1.85 -8.78
N SER A 36 5.04 2.99 -8.46
CA SER A 36 6.01 3.73 -9.32
C SER A 36 7.48 3.54 -8.91
N LYS A 37 7.76 2.57 -8.02
CA LYS A 37 9.14 2.24 -7.65
C LYS A 37 9.97 1.92 -8.88
N THR A 38 11.21 2.42 -8.89
CA THR A 38 12.19 2.27 -10.00
C THR A 38 11.82 2.97 -11.32
N HIS A 39 10.68 3.63 -11.40
CA HIS A 39 10.29 4.44 -12.55
C HIS A 39 10.60 5.93 -12.33
N PRO A 40 10.97 6.68 -13.36
CA PRO A 40 11.31 8.10 -13.24
C PRO A 40 10.09 8.97 -12.93
N ALA A 41 10.32 10.17 -12.39
CA ALA A 41 9.25 11.14 -12.11
C ALA A 41 8.40 11.50 -13.34
N ALA A 42 8.95 11.40 -14.55
CA ALA A 42 8.22 11.60 -15.79
C ALA A 42 7.06 10.59 -15.95
N SER A 43 7.29 9.32 -15.66
CA SER A 43 6.23 8.29 -15.71
C SER A 43 5.13 8.54 -14.69
N VAL A 44 5.48 9.05 -13.49
CA VAL A 44 4.49 9.45 -12.48
C VAL A 44 3.67 10.65 -12.98
N ARG A 45 4.33 11.61 -13.62
CA ARG A 45 3.65 12.78 -14.22
C ARG A 45 2.68 12.38 -15.32
N ASP A 46 3.05 11.42 -16.18
CA ASP A 46 2.15 10.88 -17.22
C ASP A 46 0.89 10.25 -16.59
N ALA A 47 1.05 9.50 -15.48
CA ALA A 47 -0.08 8.93 -14.74
C ALA A 47 -0.96 10.02 -14.07
N LEU A 48 -0.33 11.07 -13.52
CA LEU A 48 -1.03 12.22 -12.95
C LEU A 48 -1.82 13.00 -14.02
N ALA A 49 -1.23 13.21 -15.19
CA ALA A 49 -1.90 13.83 -16.34
C ALA A 49 -3.11 12.99 -16.84
N ALA A 50 -3.03 11.66 -16.71
CA ALA A 50 -4.15 10.76 -16.97
C ALA A 50 -5.21 10.74 -15.84
N GLY A 51 -5.11 11.61 -14.83
CA GLY A 51 -6.06 11.74 -13.74
C GLY A 51 -5.88 10.76 -12.58
N HIS A 52 -4.77 9.99 -12.55
CA HIS A 52 -4.48 9.15 -11.40
C HIS A 52 -3.86 9.95 -10.26
N ARG A 53 -4.16 9.57 -8.98
CA ARG A 53 -3.73 10.37 -7.82
C ARG A 53 -3.06 9.56 -6.71
N VAL A 54 -3.22 8.24 -6.66
CA VAL A 54 -2.75 7.40 -5.55
C VAL A 54 -1.55 6.55 -5.99
N PHE A 55 -0.39 6.80 -5.42
CA PHE A 55 0.86 6.15 -5.80
C PHE A 55 1.49 5.40 -4.64
N GLY A 56 2.31 4.39 -4.96
CA GLY A 56 3.03 3.60 -3.98
C GLY A 56 4.53 3.57 -4.25
N GLU A 57 5.32 3.80 -3.19
CA GLU A 57 6.78 3.69 -3.22
C GLU A 57 7.30 2.72 -2.17
N ASN A 58 8.38 2.02 -2.51
CA ASN A 58 9.02 1.10 -1.57
C ASN A 58 10.07 1.76 -0.68
N ARG A 59 10.68 2.85 -1.13
CA ARG A 59 11.82 3.50 -0.47
C ARG A 59 11.57 4.98 -0.26
N VAL A 60 11.76 5.45 0.97
CA VAL A 60 11.58 6.86 1.33
C VAL A 60 12.52 7.76 0.52
N GLN A 61 13.77 7.35 0.30
CA GLN A 61 14.74 8.14 -0.45
C GLN A 61 14.32 8.34 -1.92
N GLU A 62 13.77 7.30 -2.55
CA GLU A 62 13.25 7.39 -3.91
C GLU A 62 12.03 8.32 -3.97
N ALA A 63 11.15 8.20 -2.98
CA ALA A 63 10.01 9.07 -2.84
C ALA A 63 10.40 10.55 -2.65
N GLN A 64 11.41 10.83 -1.81
CA GLN A 64 11.94 12.17 -1.58
C GLN A 64 12.51 12.81 -2.85
N ALA A 65 13.13 12.02 -3.72
CA ALA A 65 13.69 12.52 -4.97
C ALA A 65 12.61 12.84 -6.03
N LYS A 66 11.44 12.20 -5.96
CA LYS A 66 10.40 12.30 -7.00
C LYS A 66 9.22 13.20 -6.62
N TYR A 67 8.68 13.03 -5.43
CA TYR A 67 7.34 13.52 -5.09
C TYR A 67 7.22 14.98 -4.69
N PRO A 68 8.20 15.66 -4.06
CA PRO A 68 8.06 17.07 -3.70
C PRO A 68 7.68 17.96 -4.88
N ALA A 69 8.43 17.90 -5.99
CA ALA A 69 8.15 18.67 -7.19
C ALA A 69 6.82 18.26 -7.88
N LEU A 70 6.42 17.01 -7.76
CA LEU A 70 5.13 16.55 -8.30
C LEU A 70 3.96 17.09 -7.47
N ARG A 71 4.09 17.21 -6.16
CA ARG A 71 3.05 17.76 -5.27
C ARG A 71 2.82 19.25 -5.48
N GLU A 72 3.84 20.01 -5.87
CA GLU A 72 3.68 21.42 -6.23
C GLU A 72 2.71 21.59 -7.41
N ALA A 73 2.78 20.69 -8.40
CA ALA A 73 1.92 20.73 -9.58
C ALA A 73 0.58 19.97 -9.37
N PHE A 74 0.56 18.98 -8.48
CA PHE A 74 -0.60 18.11 -8.20
C PHE A 74 -0.79 17.96 -6.69
N PRO A 75 -1.36 18.95 -5.99
CA PRO A 75 -1.48 18.95 -4.54
C PRO A 75 -2.43 17.88 -3.98
N ASP A 76 -3.30 17.32 -4.82
CA ASP A 76 -4.22 16.23 -4.52
C ASP A 76 -3.60 14.82 -4.66
N LEU A 77 -2.28 14.75 -4.96
CA LEU A 77 -1.54 13.50 -5.02
C LEU A 77 -1.44 12.85 -3.63
N ALA A 78 -1.78 11.59 -3.53
CA ALA A 78 -1.60 10.75 -2.34
C ALA A 78 -0.46 9.74 -2.55
N LEU A 79 0.44 9.67 -1.59
CA LEU A 79 1.60 8.77 -1.62
C LEU A 79 1.53 7.76 -0.48
N HIS A 80 1.53 6.48 -0.82
CA HIS A 80 1.62 5.36 0.11
C HIS A 80 3.05 4.83 0.20
N LEU A 81 3.56 4.63 1.40
CA LEU A 81 4.77 3.85 1.61
C LEU A 81 4.37 2.38 1.75
N ILE A 82 4.78 1.57 0.77
CA ILE A 82 4.38 0.16 0.66
C ILE A 82 5.57 -0.81 0.77
N GLY A 83 6.76 -0.32 1.07
CA GLY A 83 7.97 -1.12 1.31
C GLY A 83 8.51 -0.94 2.72
N PRO A 84 9.43 -1.82 3.17
CA PRO A 84 9.95 -1.83 4.53
C PRO A 84 10.51 -0.49 4.99
N LEU A 85 10.06 -0.01 6.15
CA LEU A 85 10.49 1.26 6.71
C LEU A 85 11.57 1.06 7.79
N GLN A 86 12.76 1.63 7.53
CA GLN A 86 13.81 1.71 8.54
C GLN A 86 13.48 2.79 9.57
N THR A 87 13.79 2.52 10.85
CA THR A 87 13.48 3.42 11.96
C THR A 87 14.11 4.81 11.81
N ASN A 88 15.32 4.88 11.24
CA ASN A 88 16.03 6.15 10.97
C ASN A 88 15.42 6.96 9.80
N LYS A 89 14.44 6.43 9.08
CA LYS A 89 13.73 7.11 7.98
C LYS A 89 12.29 7.50 8.35
N VAL A 90 11.88 7.25 9.57
CA VAL A 90 10.52 7.53 10.06
C VAL A 90 10.16 9.01 9.92
N ARG A 91 11.07 9.93 10.26
CA ARG A 91 10.85 11.37 10.10
C ARG A 91 10.49 11.76 8.67
N ASP A 92 11.26 11.26 7.72
CA ASP A 92 11.07 11.54 6.30
C ASP A 92 9.78 10.91 5.78
N ALA A 93 9.47 9.68 6.22
CA ALA A 93 8.26 8.97 5.86
C ALA A 93 7.00 9.72 6.35
N VAL A 94 6.96 10.12 7.62
CA VAL A 94 5.83 10.87 8.20
C VAL A 94 5.65 12.23 7.53
N ALA A 95 6.76 12.90 7.17
CA ALA A 95 6.69 14.18 6.47
C ALA A 95 6.15 14.07 5.04
N LEU A 96 6.45 12.98 4.34
CA LEU A 96 6.21 12.83 2.91
C LEU A 96 4.97 12.00 2.56
N CYS A 97 4.74 10.89 3.28
CA CYS A 97 3.70 9.92 2.90
C CYS A 97 2.34 10.28 3.52
N ASP A 98 1.29 9.95 2.79
CA ASP A 98 -0.10 10.12 3.23
C ASP A 98 -0.64 8.84 3.89
N VAL A 99 -0.05 7.68 3.56
CA VAL A 99 -0.34 6.38 4.20
C VAL A 99 0.97 5.60 4.37
N ILE A 100 1.12 4.89 5.50
CA ILE A 100 2.25 3.99 5.77
C ILE A 100 1.69 2.57 5.95
N GLU A 101 1.96 1.69 5.00
CA GLU A 101 1.34 0.35 4.95
C GLU A 101 2.19 -0.77 5.57
N THR A 102 3.33 -0.45 6.19
CA THR A 102 4.39 -1.41 6.52
C THR A 102 4.81 -1.39 7.98
N VAL A 103 3.85 -1.20 8.88
CA VAL A 103 4.10 -1.30 10.33
C VAL A 103 4.18 -2.78 10.71
N ASP A 104 5.39 -3.24 11.07
CA ASP A 104 5.70 -4.67 11.21
C ASP A 104 6.38 -5.06 12.54
N ARG A 105 6.65 -4.10 13.43
CA ARG A 105 7.35 -4.35 14.70
C ARG A 105 7.17 -3.22 15.71
N PRO A 106 7.24 -3.50 17.03
CA PRO A 106 6.99 -2.50 18.08
C PRO A 106 7.92 -1.29 17.98
N ARG A 107 9.23 -1.50 17.76
CA ARG A 107 10.21 -0.42 17.64
C ARG A 107 9.89 0.58 16.51
N LEU A 108 9.32 0.11 15.40
CA LEU A 108 8.89 0.99 14.31
C LEU A 108 7.62 1.74 14.71
N ALA A 109 6.65 1.05 15.29
CA ALA A 109 5.40 1.65 15.74
C ALA A 109 5.65 2.79 16.76
N GLU A 110 6.50 2.56 17.75
CA GLU A 110 6.89 3.59 18.73
C GLU A 110 7.61 4.78 18.07
N ALA A 111 8.49 4.52 17.11
CA ALA A 111 9.19 5.59 16.40
C ALA A 111 8.23 6.44 15.56
N LEU A 112 7.25 5.81 14.91
CA LEU A 112 6.18 6.51 14.17
C LEU A 112 5.33 7.35 15.12
N ALA A 113 4.89 6.83 16.26
CA ALA A 113 4.08 7.56 17.20
C ALA A 113 4.81 8.81 17.75
N ARG A 114 6.07 8.67 18.15
CA ARG A 114 6.91 9.80 18.61
C ARG A 114 7.05 10.86 17.52
N GLU A 115 7.28 10.47 16.28
CA GLU A 115 7.42 11.43 15.19
C GLU A 115 6.09 12.11 14.83
N MET A 116 4.99 11.37 14.85
CA MET A 116 3.64 11.93 14.62
C MET A 116 3.28 12.97 15.70
N GLU A 117 3.60 12.69 16.96
CA GLU A 117 3.42 13.63 18.06
C GLU A 117 4.28 14.89 17.86
N ARG A 118 5.57 14.71 17.54
CA ARG A 118 6.53 15.80 17.32
C ARG A 118 6.15 16.71 16.15
N SER A 119 5.66 16.13 15.03
CA SER A 119 5.40 16.87 13.79
C SER A 119 3.96 17.38 13.66
N GLY A 120 3.02 16.85 14.44
CA GLY A 120 1.58 17.07 14.30
C GLY A 120 0.96 16.37 13.08
N ARG A 121 1.75 15.70 12.23
CA ARG A 121 1.25 14.88 11.10
C ARG A 121 0.99 13.46 11.57
N ARG A 122 -0.20 12.96 11.26
CA ARG A 122 -0.62 11.60 11.66
C ARG A 122 -1.14 10.80 10.45
N PRO A 123 -0.27 10.41 9.51
CA PRO A 123 -0.70 9.58 8.38
C PRO A 123 -1.30 8.26 8.88
N PRO A 124 -2.44 7.82 8.31
CA PRO A 124 -2.98 6.49 8.54
C PRO A 124 -1.93 5.39 8.35
N CYS A 125 -1.99 4.35 9.20
CA CYS A 125 -1.07 3.23 9.15
C CYS A 125 -1.83 1.91 8.90
N LEU A 126 -1.19 1.00 8.17
CA LEU A 126 -1.59 -0.39 8.07
C LEU A 126 -0.50 -1.27 8.69
N ILE A 127 -0.93 -2.35 9.35
CA ILE A 127 0.00 -3.37 9.83
C ILE A 127 0.26 -4.35 8.69
N GLU A 128 1.54 -4.59 8.41
CA GLU A 128 1.97 -5.63 7.48
C GLU A 128 1.95 -6.99 8.17
N VAL A 129 1.17 -7.92 7.62
CA VAL A 129 1.07 -9.30 8.11
C VAL A 129 1.80 -10.22 7.13
N ASN A 130 2.78 -10.96 7.63
CA ASN A 130 3.49 -11.99 6.89
C ASN A 130 2.66 -13.28 6.89
N THR A 131 1.70 -13.33 5.98
CA THR A 131 0.72 -14.42 5.93
C THR A 131 1.32 -15.77 5.51
N GLY A 132 2.50 -15.78 4.90
CA GLY A 132 3.25 -16.98 4.54
C GLY A 132 4.23 -17.45 5.62
N GLU A 133 4.36 -16.70 6.73
CA GLU A 133 5.28 -16.99 7.84
C GLU A 133 6.75 -17.19 7.38
N GLU A 134 7.15 -16.48 6.31
CA GLU A 134 8.49 -16.54 5.72
C GLU A 134 9.47 -15.70 6.57
N PRO A 135 10.45 -16.32 7.27
CA PRO A 135 11.30 -15.60 8.23
C PRO A 135 12.14 -14.45 7.64
N GLN A 136 12.40 -14.51 6.33
CA GLN A 136 13.18 -13.50 5.60
C GLN A 136 12.35 -12.29 5.13
N LYS A 137 11.02 -12.33 5.23
CA LYS A 137 10.12 -11.25 4.84
C LYS A 137 9.72 -10.39 6.03
N SER A 138 9.36 -9.13 5.74
CA SER A 138 8.74 -8.21 6.68
C SER A 138 7.32 -8.66 7.05
N GLY A 139 6.78 -8.07 8.09
CA GLY A 139 5.43 -8.34 8.57
C GLY A 139 5.40 -9.18 9.84
N VAL A 140 4.41 -8.94 10.68
CA VAL A 140 4.14 -9.77 11.85
C VAL A 140 3.50 -11.07 11.43
N PHE A 141 3.78 -12.16 12.15
CA PHE A 141 3.13 -13.43 11.89
C PHE A 141 1.65 -13.40 12.28
N PRO A 142 0.78 -14.15 11.57
CA PRO A 142 -0.66 -14.20 11.86
C PRO A 142 -1.01 -14.52 13.30
N THR A 143 -0.18 -15.36 13.95
CA THR A 143 -0.36 -15.82 15.34
C THR A 143 -0.23 -14.71 16.38
N VAL A 144 0.47 -13.63 16.08
CA VAL A 144 0.68 -12.47 16.98
C VAL A 144 0.03 -11.18 16.45
N ALA A 145 -0.65 -11.26 15.31
CA ALA A 145 -1.17 -10.07 14.63
C ALA A 145 -2.23 -9.34 15.48
N ASP A 146 -3.13 -10.06 16.13
CA ASP A 146 -4.20 -9.45 16.95
C ASP A 146 -3.62 -8.67 18.13
N ASP A 147 -2.69 -9.26 18.87
CA ASP A 147 -2.02 -8.62 20.01
C ASP A 147 -1.23 -7.38 19.54
N PHE A 148 -0.55 -7.49 18.40
CA PHE A 148 0.21 -6.37 17.85
C PHE A 148 -0.70 -5.23 17.36
N ILE A 149 -1.86 -5.53 16.79
CA ILE A 149 -2.88 -4.52 16.41
C ILE A 149 -3.35 -3.77 17.66
N ILE A 150 -3.71 -4.48 18.73
CA ILE A 150 -4.13 -3.90 20.00
C ILE A 150 -3.01 -3.02 20.58
N GLU A 151 -1.78 -3.52 20.60
CA GLU A 151 -0.62 -2.78 21.06
C GLU A 151 -0.41 -1.48 20.29
N CYS A 152 -0.43 -1.54 18.96
CA CYS A 152 -0.23 -0.36 18.10
C CYS A 152 -1.35 0.68 18.26
N ARG A 153 -2.61 0.23 18.29
CA ARG A 153 -3.78 1.11 18.33
C ARG A 153 -4.01 1.68 19.72
N ASP A 154 -4.07 0.81 20.72
CA ASP A 154 -4.61 1.17 22.05
C ASP A 154 -3.50 1.60 23.02
N ARG A 155 -2.29 1.02 22.94
CA ARG A 155 -1.17 1.37 23.82
C ARG A 155 -0.23 2.42 23.22
N ILE A 156 0.13 2.27 21.95
CA ILE A 156 1.06 3.19 21.26
C ILE A 156 0.32 4.40 20.68
N GLY A 157 -0.96 4.24 20.33
CA GLY A 157 -1.83 5.31 19.81
C GLY A 157 -1.61 5.62 18.33
N LEU A 158 -1.18 4.65 17.52
CA LEU A 158 -1.09 4.82 16.07
C LEU A 158 -2.48 4.80 15.42
N PRO A 159 -2.71 5.60 14.35
CA PRO A 159 -3.94 5.57 13.57
C PRO A 159 -3.97 4.32 12.66
N ILE A 160 -4.16 3.14 13.26
CA ILE A 160 -4.24 1.88 12.52
C ILE A 160 -5.61 1.78 11.85
N MET A 161 -5.63 1.76 10.52
CA MET A 161 -6.86 1.73 9.72
C MET A 161 -7.08 0.40 9.01
N GLY A 162 -6.07 -0.45 8.94
CA GLY A 162 -6.16 -1.69 8.19
C GLY A 162 -4.93 -2.56 8.23
N LEU A 163 -4.92 -3.55 7.35
CA LEU A 163 -3.85 -4.53 7.20
C LEU A 163 -3.33 -4.57 5.76
N MET A 164 -2.08 -4.98 5.62
CA MET A 164 -1.42 -5.22 4.33
C MET A 164 -0.77 -6.59 4.34
N CYS A 165 -0.77 -7.29 3.19
CA CYS A 165 0.07 -8.48 2.99
C CYS A 165 0.64 -8.57 1.58
N VAL A 166 1.74 -9.33 1.47
CA VAL A 166 2.33 -9.80 0.21
C VAL A 166 2.48 -11.32 0.32
N PRO A 167 1.56 -12.10 -0.28
CA PRO A 167 1.64 -13.55 -0.26
C PRO A 167 2.95 -14.11 -0.81
N PRO A 168 3.35 -15.35 -0.44
CA PRO A 168 4.40 -16.08 -1.13
C PRO A 168 4.11 -16.23 -2.63
N LEU A 169 5.16 -16.22 -3.46
CA LEU A 169 5.03 -16.28 -4.93
C LEU A 169 4.57 -17.65 -5.44
N ASP A 170 4.92 -18.69 -4.72
CA ASP A 170 4.72 -20.10 -5.06
C ASP A 170 3.52 -20.73 -4.35
N GLU A 171 2.75 -19.94 -3.59
CA GLU A 171 1.55 -20.40 -2.91
C GLU A 171 0.26 -19.80 -3.52
N GLU A 172 -0.89 -20.45 -3.26
CA GLU A 172 -2.20 -19.97 -3.69
C GLU A 172 -2.59 -18.70 -2.90
N PRO A 173 -2.62 -17.51 -3.52
CA PRO A 173 -2.81 -16.24 -2.81
C PRO A 173 -4.19 -16.10 -2.14
N ALA A 174 -5.19 -16.87 -2.59
CA ALA A 174 -6.55 -16.82 -2.02
C ALA A 174 -6.59 -17.13 -0.52
N LEU A 175 -5.77 -18.08 -0.06
CA LEU A 175 -5.70 -18.48 1.35
C LEU A 175 -5.15 -17.33 2.20
N HIS A 176 -4.13 -16.62 1.71
CA HIS A 176 -3.52 -15.47 2.37
C HIS A 176 -4.47 -14.28 2.43
N PHE A 177 -5.20 -14.01 1.36
CA PHE A 177 -6.21 -12.95 1.33
C PHE A 177 -7.38 -13.24 2.28
N ALA A 178 -7.83 -14.50 2.34
CA ALA A 178 -8.87 -14.91 3.29
C ALA A 178 -8.40 -14.77 4.74
N LEU A 179 -7.16 -15.19 5.04
CA LEU A 179 -6.56 -15.04 6.37
C LEU A 179 -6.44 -13.58 6.78
N LEU A 180 -5.92 -12.70 5.90
CA LEU A 180 -5.80 -11.27 6.18
C LEU A 180 -7.17 -10.63 6.46
N ARG A 181 -8.18 -10.98 5.65
CA ARG A 181 -9.55 -10.51 5.85
C ARG A 181 -10.12 -10.95 7.20
N GLU A 182 -9.87 -12.18 7.61
CA GLU A 182 -10.36 -12.69 8.89
C GLU A 182 -9.70 -11.97 10.08
N ILE A 183 -8.38 -11.73 10.03
CA ILE A 183 -7.68 -10.94 11.04
C ILE A 183 -8.26 -9.51 11.12
N ALA A 184 -8.46 -8.87 9.99
CA ALA A 184 -9.03 -7.52 9.95
C ALA A 184 -10.46 -7.48 10.51
N ARG A 185 -11.30 -8.45 10.15
CA ARG A 185 -12.70 -8.55 10.61
C ARG A 185 -12.80 -8.64 12.14
N ARG A 186 -12.02 -9.52 12.77
CA ARG A 186 -12.06 -9.69 14.24
C ARG A 186 -11.42 -8.52 14.98
N SER A 187 -10.53 -7.77 14.33
CA SER A 187 -9.93 -6.53 14.89
C SER A 187 -10.74 -5.26 14.58
N GLY A 188 -11.86 -5.36 13.86
CA GLY A 188 -12.69 -4.22 13.47
C GLY A 188 -12.02 -3.26 12.48
N LEU A 189 -11.09 -3.77 11.63
CA LEU A 189 -10.36 -2.96 10.66
C LEU A 189 -10.99 -3.08 9.27
N GLY A 190 -11.15 -1.94 8.58
CA GLY A 190 -11.85 -1.86 7.30
C GLY A 190 -10.95 -1.84 6.06
N LEU A 191 -9.67 -1.44 6.16
CA LEU A 191 -8.80 -1.34 5.01
C LEU A 191 -7.99 -2.63 4.81
N LEU A 192 -8.00 -3.15 3.59
CA LEU A 192 -7.25 -4.32 3.17
C LEU A 192 -6.42 -3.98 1.94
N SER A 193 -5.12 -3.78 2.13
CA SER A 193 -4.16 -3.58 1.05
C SER A 193 -3.54 -4.92 0.68
N MET A 194 -4.04 -5.53 -0.39
CA MET A 194 -3.61 -6.84 -0.88
C MET A 194 -3.93 -7.00 -2.36
N GLY A 195 -3.15 -7.83 -3.05
CA GLY A 195 -3.26 -8.02 -4.49
C GLY A 195 -2.34 -7.10 -5.29
N MET A 196 -1.63 -7.70 -6.22
CA MET A 196 -0.68 -7.09 -7.13
C MET A 196 -1.05 -7.38 -8.60
N SER A 197 -0.18 -7.04 -9.55
CA SER A 197 -0.45 -7.15 -11.00
C SER A 197 -0.94 -8.54 -11.45
N ALA A 198 -0.54 -9.61 -10.76
CA ALA A 198 -0.88 -10.99 -11.14
C ALA A 198 -2.16 -11.54 -10.48
N ASP A 199 -2.59 -10.95 -9.36
CA ASP A 199 -3.60 -11.55 -8.48
C ASP A 199 -4.63 -10.57 -7.90
N PHE A 200 -4.61 -9.30 -8.32
CA PHE A 200 -5.50 -8.28 -7.73
C PHE A 200 -6.99 -8.58 -7.94
N GLU A 201 -7.41 -9.17 -9.06
CA GLU A 201 -8.81 -9.56 -9.25
C GLU A 201 -9.24 -10.62 -8.22
N LYS A 202 -8.34 -11.56 -7.90
CA LYS A 202 -8.56 -12.54 -6.85
C LYS A 202 -8.65 -11.83 -5.49
N ALA A 203 -7.72 -10.93 -5.17
CA ALA A 203 -7.74 -10.17 -3.93
C ALA A 203 -9.05 -9.37 -3.74
N ILE A 204 -9.58 -8.79 -4.81
CA ILE A 204 -10.86 -8.05 -4.78
C ILE A 204 -12.02 -8.95 -4.37
N ARG A 205 -12.09 -10.19 -4.87
CA ARG A 205 -13.11 -11.19 -4.46
C ARG A 205 -13.00 -11.53 -2.97
N PHE A 206 -11.80 -11.45 -2.39
CA PHE A 206 -11.57 -11.66 -0.95
C PHE A 206 -11.68 -10.37 -0.12
N GLY A 207 -12.12 -9.26 -0.70
CA GLY A 207 -12.45 -8.04 0.01
C GLY A 207 -11.35 -6.96 0.00
N ALA A 208 -10.33 -7.06 -0.86
CA ALA A 208 -9.34 -5.99 -1.00
C ALA A 208 -10.02 -4.63 -1.20
N THR A 209 -9.59 -3.63 -0.44
CA THR A 209 -10.00 -2.23 -0.61
C THR A 209 -8.95 -1.43 -1.36
N HIS A 210 -7.70 -1.89 -1.32
CA HIS A 210 -6.56 -1.32 -2.02
C HIS A 210 -5.83 -2.43 -2.75
N VAL A 211 -5.50 -2.18 -4.03
CA VAL A 211 -4.67 -3.08 -4.86
C VAL A 211 -3.45 -2.31 -5.36
N ARG A 212 -2.29 -2.96 -5.39
CA ARG A 212 -1.00 -2.34 -5.70
C ARG A 212 -0.47 -2.85 -7.04
N VAL A 213 -0.61 -2.04 -8.08
CA VAL A 213 -0.28 -2.44 -9.45
C VAL A 213 0.85 -1.57 -10.01
N GLY A 214 1.93 -2.19 -10.44
CA GLY A 214 3.09 -1.51 -11.02
C GLY A 214 3.30 -1.87 -12.49
N THR A 215 3.79 -3.09 -12.76
CA THR A 215 4.20 -3.54 -14.09
C THR A 215 3.11 -3.43 -15.15
N ALA A 216 1.85 -3.67 -14.79
CA ALA A 216 0.74 -3.55 -15.73
C ALA A 216 0.44 -2.07 -16.11
N ILE A 217 0.93 -1.09 -15.36
CA ILE A 217 0.76 0.35 -15.63
C ILE A 217 2.01 0.92 -16.31
N PHE A 218 3.18 0.73 -15.69
CA PHE A 218 4.42 1.39 -16.08
C PHE A 218 5.32 0.54 -16.99
N GLY A 219 4.98 -0.73 -17.18
CA GLY A 219 5.80 -1.67 -17.93
C GLY A 219 6.83 -2.41 -17.06
N ALA A 220 7.63 -3.28 -17.71
CA ALA A 220 8.76 -3.93 -17.06
C ALA A 220 9.80 -2.87 -16.65
N ARG A 221 10.57 -3.19 -15.62
CA ARG A 221 11.69 -2.34 -15.17
C ARG A 221 12.66 -2.15 -16.33
N GLY A 222 12.97 -0.91 -16.69
CA GLY A 222 14.09 -0.66 -17.56
C GLY A 222 15.37 -1.17 -16.88
N GLU A 223 16.17 -1.93 -17.60
CA GLU A 223 17.54 -2.20 -17.20
C GLU A 223 18.25 -0.85 -17.18
N GLY A 224 18.50 -0.31 -15.98
CA GLY A 224 19.25 0.90 -15.74
C GLY A 224 20.62 0.57 -15.18
#